data_f5cd4ed6bab052f65546d7b9f10f6566
#
_entry.id   f5cd4ed6bab052f65546d7b9f10f6566
#
_cell.length_a   1.000
_cell.length_b   1.000
_cell.length_c   1.000
_cell.angle_alpha   90.00
_cell.angle_beta   90.00
_cell.angle_gamma   90.00
#
_symmetry.space_group_name_H-M   'P 1'
#
loop_
_entity.id
_entity.type
_entity.pdbx_description
1 polymer ?
#
loop_
_entity_poly.entity_id
_entity_poly.type
_entity_poly.pdbx_seq_one_letter_code
_entity_poly.pdbx_strand_id
1 'polypeptide(L)'
;MEINNFYQLENLLEFKEGSYYKFIALIRAKDNSGIIDTKERGEIFVRQWFVDSQTSLLKYREDMINLCKATGARLYVTTDRKSVKKTIFKMFEQLFDIVKQYTFNVQNPVSLRKLSKFSSSASSLAECSDGNKYWLIDIDKNGTTELTEQQVEQIVEDFEYIFSDKKLIKFKTLNGYHILIKRDFDYRTEFAKRWQKAKDGLDSINPLDVSFCYLQNKVFERLWSYKMNNHYNDKENALTLVYFNKGD
;
A
#
# COMPACT_ATOMS: atom_id res chain seq x y z
N MET A 1 -16.37 -12.30 7.65
CA MET A 1 -15.17 -12.52 6.76
C MET A 1 -13.95 -11.90 7.43
N GLU A 2 -12.87 -12.69 7.65
CA GLU A 2 -11.63 -12.20 8.26
C GLU A 2 -10.49 -12.23 7.26
N ILE A 3 -9.71 -11.15 7.22
CA ILE A 3 -8.45 -11.04 6.48
C ILE A 3 -7.34 -10.84 7.51
N ASN A 4 -6.33 -11.72 7.50
CA ASN A 4 -5.20 -11.66 8.40
C ASN A 4 -3.90 -11.88 7.62
N ASN A 5 -3.18 -10.80 7.36
CA ASN A 5 -1.91 -10.79 6.62
C ASN A 5 -0.69 -10.60 7.54
N PHE A 6 -0.83 -10.78 8.86
CA PHE A 6 0.30 -10.60 9.78
C PHE A 6 1.50 -11.49 9.43
N TYR A 7 1.26 -12.68 8.86
CA TYR A 7 2.33 -13.57 8.41
C TYR A 7 3.18 -13.00 7.26
N GLN A 8 2.60 -12.09 6.45
CA GLN A 8 3.33 -11.44 5.36
C GLN A 8 4.24 -10.31 5.86
N LEU A 9 4.04 -9.83 7.09
CA LEU A 9 4.86 -8.76 7.65
C LEU A 9 6.33 -9.16 7.80
N GLU A 10 6.63 -10.43 8.05
CA GLU A 10 8.01 -10.95 8.12
C GLU A 10 8.77 -10.72 6.80
N ASN A 11 8.06 -10.72 5.68
CA ASN A 11 8.62 -10.46 4.37
C ASN A 11 8.75 -8.96 4.05
N LEU A 12 7.94 -8.11 4.66
CA LEU A 12 7.90 -6.67 4.42
C LEU A 12 8.80 -5.89 5.38
N LEU A 13 8.77 -6.25 6.68
CA LEU A 13 9.37 -5.44 7.73
C LEU A 13 10.87 -5.76 7.88
N GLU A 14 11.70 -4.82 7.51
CA GLU A 14 13.14 -4.84 7.75
C GLU A 14 13.46 -3.77 8.81
N PHE A 15 13.53 -4.16 10.09
CA PHE A 15 13.81 -3.22 11.18
C PHE A 15 15.26 -2.75 11.14
N LYS A 16 15.45 -1.45 11.42
CA LYS A 16 16.74 -0.79 11.51
C LYS A 16 16.69 0.26 12.63
N GLU A 17 17.77 0.38 13.38
CA GLU A 17 17.88 1.39 14.42
C GLU A 17 17.58 2.81 13.88
N GLY A 18 16.85 3.60 14.65
CA GLY A 18 16.42 4.95 14.25
C GLY A 18 15.36 4.99 13.15
N SER A 19 14.70 3.86 12.89
CA SER A 19 13.60 3.77 11.93
C SER A 19 12.39 3.02 12.49
N TYR A 20 11.24 3.14 11.81
CA TYR A 20 9.99 2.51 12.20
C TYR A 20 9.06 2.29 11.00
N TYR A 21 8.07 1.43 11.21
CA TYR A 21 6.89 1.33 10.34
C TYR A 21 5.68 1.92 11.07
N LYS A 22 4.80 2.58 10.33
CA LYS A 22 3.57 3.13 10.87
C LYS A 22 2.40 2.21 10.56
N PHE A 23 1.71 1.74 11.60
CA PHE A 23 0.44 1.04 11.51
C PHE A 23 -0.70 2.00 11.79
N ILE A 24 -1.79 1.87 11.05
CA ILE A 24 -2.94 2.78 11.13
C ILE A 24 -4.22 1.97 11.09
N ALA A 25 -5.10 2.17 12.07
CA ALA A 25 -6.47 1.68 12.04
C ALA A 25 -7.40 2.77 11.50
N LEU A 26 -8.13 2.45 10.43
CA LEU A 26 -9.07 3.35 9.73
C LEU A 26 -10.41 2.65 9.55
N ILE A 27 -11.52 3.36 9.85
CA ILE A 27 -12.87 2.94 9.47
C ILE A 27 -13.18 3.60 8.13
N ARG A 28 -13.51 2.78 7.13
CA ARG A 28 -13.90 3.28 5.81
C ARG A 28 -15.41 3.42 5.73
N ALA A 29 -15.87 4.54 5.20
CA ALA A 29 -17.29 4.83 5.02
C ALA A 29 -18.04 3.72 4.27
N LYS A 30 -17.40 3.16 3.23
CA LYS A 30 -17.98 2.08 2.42
C LYS A 30 -18.20 0.75 3.17
N ASP A 31 -17.56 0.57 4.33
CA ASP A 31 -17.69 -0.65 5.12
C ASP A 31 -18.80 -0.54 6.19
N ASN A 32 -19.18 0.69 6.57
CA ASN A 32 -20.10 1.00 7.66
C ASN A 32 -21.18 2.02 7.22
N SER A 33 -21.90 1.71 6.16
CA SER A 33 -22.88 2.59 5.50
C SER A 33 -24.06 3.06 6.39
N GLY A 34 -24.18 2.57 7.63
CA GLY A 34 -25.25 2.95 8.56
C GLY A 34 -24.80 3.78 9.77
N ILE A 35 -23.51 3.89 10.05
CA ILE A 35 -23.02 4.46 11.33
C ILE A 35 -22.35 5.83 11.12
N ILE A 36 -21.94 6.16 9.91
CA ILE A 36 -21.17 7.36 9.62
C ILE A 36 -21.93 8.19 8.60
N ASP A 37 -22.16 9.47 8.91
CA ASP A 37 -22.56 10.44 7.90
C ASP A 37 -21.43 10.59 6.87
N THR A 38 -21.53 9.78 5.82
CA THR A 38 -20.48 9.54 4.82
C THR A 38 -20.31 10.68 3.83
N LYS A 39 -21.19 11.70 3.90
CA LYS A 39 -21.14 12.83 2.96
C LYS A 39 -19.92 13.72 3.15
N GLU A 40 -19.32 13.72 4.34
CA GLU A 40 -18.20 14.62 4.64
C GLU A 40 -16.83 13.94 4.80
N ARG A 41 -16.74 12.63 5.08
CA ARG A 41 -15.47 11.95 5.38
C ARG A 41 -15.44 10.53 4.85
N GLY A 42 -14.61 10.27 3.85
CA GLY A 42 -14.40 8.94 3.30
C GLY A 42 -13.76 7.92 4.27
N GLU A 43 -13.07 8.40 5.32
CA GLU A 43 -12.33 7.58 6.28
C GLU A 43 -12.30 8.24 7.66
N ILE A 44 -12.47 7.44 8.74
CA ILE A 44 -12.27 7.88 10.12
C ILE A 44 -10.99 7.24 10.64
N PHE A 45 -10.06 8.09 11.08
CA PHE A 45 -8.87 7.67 11.80
C PHE A 45 -9.25 7.22 13.22
N VAL A 46 -8.86 5.98 13.58
CA VAL A 46 -9.11 5.40 14.91
C VAL A 46 -7.86 5.49 15.76
N ARG A 47 -6.74 4.89 15.31
CA ARG A 47 -5.48 4.85 16.05
C ARG A 47 -4.30 4.60 15.12
N GLN A 48 -3.10 4.99 15.58
CA GLN A 48 -1.83 4.63 14.94
C GLN A 48 -0.84 4.06 15.96
N TRP A 49 0.08 3.24 15.45
CA TRP A 49 1.21 2.70 16.20
C TRP A 49 2.48 2.94 15.39
N PHE A 50 3.57 3.19 16.11
CA PHE A 50 4.92 3.27 15.57
C PHE A 50 5.67 2.03 16.03
N VAL A 51 6.04 1.18 15.09
CA VAL A 51 6.65 -0.13 15.34
C VAL A 51 8.08 -0.09 14.83
N ASP A 52 9.05 -0.15 15.73
CA ASP A 52 10.48 0.01 15.49
C ASP A 52 11.26 -1.30 15.55
N SER A 53 10.63 -2.37 16.04
CA SER A 53 11.26 -3.67 16.27
C SER A 53 10.25 -4.81 16.21
N GLN A 54 10.74 -6.03 16.03
CA GLN A 54 9.91 -7.24 16.13
C GLN A 54 9.25 -7.36 17.52
N THR A 55 9.97 -6.98 18.57
CA THR A 55 9.44 -7.00 19.93
C THR A 55 8.27 -6.03 20.08
N SER A 56 8.36 -4.81 19.54
CA SER A 56 7.26 -3.85 19.57
C SER A 56 6.08 -4.31 18.72
N LEU A 57 6.31 -4.98 17.59
CA LEU A 57 5.25 -5.58 16.78
C LEU A 57 4.47 -6.65 17.56
N LEU A 58 5.18 -7.58 18.20
CA LEU A 58 4.56 -8.64 19.01
C LEU A 58 3.75 -8.04 20.17
N LYS A 59 4.30 -7.03 20.84
CA LYS A 59 3.63 -6.32 21.93
C LYS A 59 2.31 -5.67 21.52
N TYR A 60 2.25 -5.06 20.32
CA TYR A 60 1.06 -4.32 19.87
C TYR A 60 0.08 -5.17 19.05
N ARG A 61 0.48 -6.35 18.58
CA ARG A 61 -0.31 -7.17 17.65
C ARG A 61 -1.73 -7.45 18.16
N GLU A 62 -1.87 -7.91 19.40
CA GLU A 62 -3.18 -8.21 19.98
C GLU A 62 -4.04 -6.96 20.15
N ASP A 63 -3.44 -5.87 20.64
CA ASP A 63 -4.13 -4.57 20.77
C ASP A 63 -4.66 -4.07 19.40
N MET A 64 -3.84 -4.19 18.35
CA MET A 64 -4.23 -3.85 16.98
C MET A 64 -5.43 -4.68 16.49
N ILE A 65 -5.37 -6.01 16.68
CA ILE A 65 -6.43 -6.94 16.26
C ILE A 65 -7.71 -6.68 17.04
N ASN A 66 -7.62 -6.57 18.38
CA ASN A 66 -8.78 -6.36 19.24
C ASN A 66 -9.46 -5.02 18.95
N LEU A 67 -8.68 -3.96 18.73
CA LEU A 67 -9.23 -2.66 18.33
C LEU A 67 -9.99 -2.76 16.99
N CYS A 68 -9.41 -3.44 16.00
CA CYS A 68 -10.07 -3.61 14.71
C CYS A 68 -11.35 -4.43 14.80
N LYS A 69 -11.37 -5.50 15.64
CA LYS A 69 -12.58 -6.30 15.92
C LYS A 69 -13.67 -5.46 16.59
N ALA A 70 -13.28 -4.67 17.59
CA ALA A 70 -14.23 -3.85 18.36
C ALA A 70 -14.82 -2.67 17.56
N THR A 71 -14.08 -2.13 16.58
CA THR A 71 -14.47 -0.91 15.86
C THR A 71 -14.88 -1.15 14.41
N GLY A 72 -14.67 -2.36 13.85
CA GLY A 72 -14.80 -2.61 12.40
C GLY A 72 -13.75 -1.88 11.55
N ALA A 73 -12.65 -1.41 12.17
CA ALA A 73 -11.59 -0.74 11.46
C ALA A 73 -10.73 -1.70 10.65
N ARG A 74 -10.14 -1.19 9.57
CA ARG A 74 -9.08 -1.87 8.82
C ARG A 74 -7.73 -1.44 9.36
N LEU A 75 -6.84 -2.40 9.62
CA LEU A 75 -5.45 -2.13 9.97
C LEU A 75 -4.60 -2.10 8.72
N TYR A 76 -3.86 -1.03 8.55
CA TYR A 76 -2.90 -0.83 7.46
C TYR A 76 -1.49 -0.63 8.00
N VAL A 77 -0.49 -0.92 7.17
CA VAL A 77 0.92 -0.59 7.43
C VAL A 77 1.50 0.19 6.25
N THR A 78 2.43 1.10 6.53
CA THR A 78 3.19 1.80 5.47
C THR A 78 4.07 0.80 4.71
N THR A 79 4.11 0.93 3.37
CA THR A 79 4.96 0.10 2.51
C THR A 79 6.41 0.59 2.47
N ASP A 80 6.70 1.70 3.12
CA ASP A 80 8.05 2.24 3.27
C ASP A 80 8.40 2.38 4.76
N ARG A 81 9.66 2.09 5.07
CA ARG A 81 10.24 2.31 6.38
C ARG A 81 10.53 3.80 6.58
N LYS A 82 10.18 4.34 7.74
CA LYS A 82 10.33 5.77 8.07
C LYS A 82 11.52 6.00 8.98
N SER A 83 12.22 7.11 8.78
CA SER A 83 13.29 7.58 9.66
C SER A 83 12.73 8.40 10.81
N VAL A 84 13.06 8.02 12.05
CA VAL A 84 12.71 8.79 13.26
C VAL A 84 13.23 10.22 13.15
N LYS A 85 14.51 10.39 12.81
CA LYS A 85 15.15 11.70 12.68
C LYS A 85 14.43 12.59 11.67
N LYS A 86 14.20 12.10 10.44
CA LYS A 86 13.51 12.88 9.40
C LYS A 86 12.07 13.23 9.81
N THR A 87 11.37 12.28 10.45
CA THR A 87 10.01 12.53 10.93
C THR A 87 9.96 13.61 11.99
N ILE A 88 10.87 13.59 12.97
CA ILE A 88 10.95 14.62 14.01
C ILE A 88 11.21 15.98 13.38
N PHE A 89 12.16 16.10 12.44
CA PHE A 89 12.40 17.37 11.75
C PHE A 89 11.15 17.87 11.02
N LYS A 90 10.44 17.01 10.31
CA LYS A 90 9.20 17.38 9.61
C LYS A 90 8.08 17.76 10.59
N MET A 91 8.03 17.14 11.75
CA MET A 91 7.10 17.55 12.81
C MET A 91 7.40 18.97 13.30
N PHE A 92 8.67 19.31 13.51
CA PHE A 92 9.05 20.69 13.90
C PHE A 92 8.72 21.71 12.81
N GLU A 93 9.03 21.42 11.55
CA GLU A 93 8.67 22.29 10.41
C GLU A 93 7.16 22.56 10.37
N GLN A 94 6.35 21.50 10.43
CA GLN A 94 4.88 21.62 10.41
C GLN A 94 4.34 22.37 11.64
N LEU A 95 4.91 22.10 12.82
CA LEU A 95 4.51 22.81 14.04
C LEU A 95 4.83 24.31 13.92
N PHE A 96 6.01 24.66 13.40
CA PHE A 96 6.41 26.05 13.18
C PHE A 96 5.48 26.77 12.20
N ASP A 97 5.09 26.09 11.11
CA ASP A 97 4.13 26.63 10.15
C ASP A 97 2.74 26.85 10.77
N ILE A 98 2.29 25.93 11.63
CA ILE A 98 1.03 26.07 12.37
C ILE A 98 1.09 27.27 13.30
N VAL A 99 2.19 27.42 14.07
CA VAL A 99 2.39 28.55 14.98
C VAL A 99 2.41 29.87 14.22
N LYS A 100 3.15 29.95 13.09
CA LYS A 100 3.12 31.14 12.23
C LYS A 100 1.71 31.49 11.77
N GLN A 101 0.97 30.50 11.22
CA GLN A 101 -0.39 30.70 10.75
C GLN A 101 -1.33 31.16 11.87
N TYR A 102 -1.16 30.62 13.08
CA TYR A 102 -1.94 31.03 14.24
C TYR A 102 -1.60 32.45 14.70
N THR A 103 -0.31 32.80 14.72
CA THR A 103 0.16 34.13 15.14
C THR A 103 -0.30 35.25 14.20
N PHE A 104 -0.28 34.99 12.90
CA PHE A 104 -0.62 36.00 11.88
C PHE A 104 -2.09 35.95 11.41
N ASN A 105 -2.83 34.86 11.70
CA ASN A 105 -4.21 34.63 11.30
C ASN A 105 -5.04 34.05 12.47
N VAL A 106 -5.16 34.81 13.55
CA VAL A 106 -5.78 34.40 14.83
C VAL A 106 -7.22 33.88 14.68
N GLN A 107 -7.92 34.26 13.61
CA GLN A 107 -9.34 33.91 13.41
C GLN A 107 -9.53 32.58 12.62
N ASN A 108 -8.46 31.86 12.24
CA ASN A 108 -8.59 30.66 11.41
C ASN A 108 -8.57 29.37 12.25
N PRO A 109 -9.73 28.73 12.53
CA PRO A 109 -9.81 27.50 13.33
C PRO A 109 -9.15 26.29 12.64
N VAL A 110 -8.78 26.39 11.36
CA VAL A 110 -8.07 25.34 10.61
C VAL A 110 -6.70 25.04 11.21
N SER A 111 -6.04 26.04 11.81
CA SER A 111 -4.73 25.88 12.45
C SER A 111 -4.78 24.93 13.65
N LEU A 112 -5.83 24.98 14.46
CA LEU A 112 -6.01 24.10 15.63
C LEU A 112 -6.28 22.63 15.21
N ARG A 113 -7.02 22.40 14.12
CA ARG A 113 -7.24 21.06 13.58
C ARG A 113 -5.95 20.43 13.06
N LYS A 114 -5.01 21.23 12.54
CA LYS A 114 -3.69 20.76 12.12
C LYS A 114 -2.84 20.28 13.30
N LEU A 115 -2.96 20.92 14.47
CA LEU A 115 -2.23 20.51 15.68
C LEU A 115 -2.55 19.07 16.11
N SER A 116 -3.80 18.64 16.02
CA SER A 116 -4.18 17.27 16.38
C SER A 116 -3.67 16.20 15.42
N LYS A 117 -3.26 16.59 14.22
CA LYS A 117 -2.86 15.67 13.13
C LYS A 117 -1.39 15.77 12.70
N PHE A 118 -0.62 16.72 13.27
CA PHE A 118 0.72 17.02 12.76
C PHE A 118 1.66 15.80 12.80
N SER A 119 1.64 14.99 13.86
CA SER A 119 2.48 13.78 13.94
C SER A 119 2.11 12.74 12.90
N SER A 120 0.81 12.54 12.66
CA SER A 120 0.33 11.63 11.62
C SER A 120 0.63 12.15 10.23
N SER A 121 0.48 13.46 10.01
CA SER A 121 0.80 14.12 8.75
C SER A 121 2.29 14.01 8.44
N ALA A 122 3.17 14.42 9.35
CA ALA A 122 4.62 14.34 9.16
C ALA A 122 5.09 12.92 8.87
N SER A 123 4.65 11.94 9.66
CA SER A 123 5.03 10.53 9.48
C SER A 123 4.53 9.89 8.17
N SER A 124 3.58 10.53 7.48
CA SER A 124 3.06 10.05 6.19
C SER A 124 3.85 10.59 4.99
N LEU A 125 4.72 11.59 5.18
CA LEU A 125 5.47 12.19 4.07
C LEU A 125 6.48 11.22 3.47
N ALA A 126 6.59 11.24 2.14
CA ALA A 126 7.58 10.45 1.39
C ALA A 126 9.03 10.78 1.78
N GLU A 127 9.29 12.05 2.13
CA GLU A 127 10.58 12.56 2.57
C GLU A 127 11.07 11.92 3.88
N CYS A 128 10.16 11.44 4.72
CA CYS A 128 10.48 10.74 5.97
C CYS A 128 10.92 9.30 5.75
N SER A 129 10.86 8.76 4.53
CA SER A 129 11.38 7.43 4.21
C SER A 129 12.89 7.35 4.41
N ASP A 130 13.39 6.21 4.89
CA ASP A 130 14.81 5.92 5.07
C ASP A 130 15.45 5.14 3.90
N GLY A 131 14.70 4.97 2.81
CA GLY A 131 15.17 4.31 1.60
C GLY A 131 14.62 2.90 1.37
N ASN A 132 14.11 2.20 2.39
CA ASN A 132 13.42 0.91 2.18
C ASN A 132 11.98 1.18 1.74
N LYS A 133 11.75 1.09 0.44
CA LYS A 133 10.47 1.43 -0.21
C LYS A 133 9.99 0.30 -1.09
N TYR A 134 8.68 0.23 -1.26
CA TYR A 134 8.04 -0.70 -2.18
C TYR A 134 7.10 0.03 -3.15
N TRP A 135 7.04 -0.47 -4.37
CA TRP A 135 5.91 -0.25 -5.25
C TRP A 135 4.75 -1.07 -4.72
N LEU A 136 3.56 -0.50 -4.69
CA LEU A 136 2.32 -1.23 -4.41
C LEU A 136 1.51 -1.32 -5.70
N ILE A 137 1.21 -2.54 -6.13
CA ILE A 137 0.27 -2.83 -7.19
C ILE A 137 -1.02 -3.25 -6.51
N ASP A 138 -2.05 -2.42 -6.63
CA ASP A 138 -3.38 -2.62 -6.06
C ASP A 138 -4.26 -3.30 -7.10
N ILE A 139 -4.57 -4.58 -6.90
CA ILE A 139 -5.40 -5.39 -7.77
C ILE A 139 -6.80 -5.47 -7.15
N ASP A 140 -7.83 -5.05 -7.88
CA ASP A 140 -9.21 -5.04 -7.43
C ASP A 140 -10.10 -5.75 -8.47
N LYS A 141 -11.03 -6.59 -8.01
CA LYS A 141 -12.03 -7.23 -8.89
C LYS A 141 -12.99 -6.21 -9.51
N ASN A 142 -13.20 -5.08 -8.85
CA ASN A 142 -14.06 -4.01 -9.33
C ASN A 142 -13.26 -3.08 -10.26
N GLY A 143 -13.63 -3.05 -11.51
CA GLY A 143 -13.08 -2.17 -12.53
C GLY A 143 -14.22 -1.69 -13.45
N THR A 144 -13.95 -1.56 -14.74
CA THR A 144 -14.98 -1.28 -15.76
C THR A 144 -16.00 -2.42 -15.85
N THR A 145 -15.54 -3.65 -15.61
CA THR A 145 -16.36 -4.86 -15.46
C THR A 145 -15.97 -5.58 -14.17
N GLU A 146 -16.86 -6.37 -13.58
CA GLU A 146 -16.50 -7.16 -12.40
C GLU A 146 -15.75 -8.44 -12.82
N LEU A 147 -14.59 -8.71 -12.19
CA LEU A 147 -13.82 -9.92 -12.39
C LEU A 147 -14.25 -11.02 -11.41
N THR A 148 -14.12 -12.27 -11.84
CA THR A 148 -14.19 -13.43 -10.95
C THR A 148 -12.94 -13.53 -10.08
N GLU A 149 -13.01 -14.28 -8.98
CA GLU A 149 -11.82 -14.53 -8.12
C GLU A 149 -10.69 -15.21 -8.92
N GLN A 150 -10.99 -16.14 -9.80
CA GLN A 150 -10.02 -16.80 -10.66
C GLN A 150 -9.29 -15.81 -11.60
N GLN A 151 -10.00 -14.82 -12.14
CA GLN A 151 -9.40 -13.79 -12.98
C GLN A 151 -8.49 -12.85 -12.16
N VAL A 152 -8.87 -12.54 -10.92
CA VAL A 152 -8.02 -11.77 -10.01
C VAL A 152 -6.74 -12.54 -9.65
N GLU A 153 -6.86 -13.85 -9.38
CA GLU A 153 -5.70 -14.72 -9.13
C GLU A 153 -4.81 -14.81 -10.37
N GLN A 154 -5.39 -14.90 -11.57
CA GLN A 154 -4.61 -14.89 -12.82
C GLN A 154 -3.78 -13.61 -12.99
N ILE A 155 -4.30 -12.44 -12.59
CA ILE A 155 -3.51 -11.20 -12.62
C ILE A 155 -2.30 -11.31 -11.68
N VAL A 156 -2.49 -11.89 -10.49
CA VAL A 156 -1.39 -12.10 -9.53
C VAL A 156 -0.32 -13.03 -10.10
N GLU A 157 -0.73 -14.16 -10.67
CA GLU A 157 0.17 -15.13 -11.33
C GLU A 157 0.92 -14.49 -12.51
N ASP A 158 0.25 -13.65 -13.29
CA ASP A 158 0.86 -12.92 -14.40
C ASP A 158 1.97 -11.98 -13.91
N PHE A 159 1.75 -11.27 -12.79
CA PHE A 159 2.80 -10.45 -12.18
C PHE A 159 3.96 -11.31 -11.64
N GLU A 160 3.66 -12.44 -11.00
CA GLU A 160 4.69 -13.37 -10.52
C GLU A 160 5.52 -13.93 -11.68
N TYR A 161 4.88 -14.26 -12.79
CA TYR A 161 5.57 -14.75 -13.99
C TYR A 161 6.51 -13.69 -14.60
N ILE A 162 6.01 -12.47 -14.81
CA ILE A 162 6.79 -11.39 -15.42
C ILE A 162 7.96 -10.93 -14.53
N PHE A 163 7.79 -10.95 -13.21
CA PHE A 163 8.77 -10.53 -12.22
C PHE A 163 9.30 -11.71 -11.39
N SER A 164 9.43 -12.90 -12.01
CA SER A 164 9.93 -14.12 -11.35
C SER A 164 11.34 -13.98 -10.78
N ASP A 165 12.15 -13.04 -11.28
CA ASP A 165 13.47 -12.67 -10.76
C ASP A 165 13.42 -11.70 -9.56
N LYS A 166 12.24 -11.25 -9.15
CA LYS A 166 12.01 -10.32 -8.04
C LYS A 166 11.23 -10.98 -6.91
N LYS A 167 11.53 -10.58 -5.67
CA LYS A 167 10.72 -10.99 -4.53
C LYS A 167 9.43 -10.17 -4.51
N LEU A 168 8.31 -10.83 -4.73
CA LEU A 168 6.97 -10.26 -4.58
C LEU A 168 6.41 -10.61 -3.20
N ILE A 169 5.73 -9.66 -2.55
CA ILE A 169 5.01 -9.89 -1.29
C ILE A 169 3.53 -9.64 -1.54
N LYS A 170 2.69 -10.63 -1.24
CA LYS A 170 1.26 -10.58 -1.52
C LYS A 170 0.47 -10.37 -0.23
N PHE A 171 -0.40 -9.38 -0.23
CA PHE A 171 -1.36 -9.11 0.85
C PHE A 171 -2.77 -9.25 0.29
N LYS A 172 -3.57 -10.14 0.87
CA LYS A 172 -4.97 -10.27 0.49
C LYS A 172 -5.75 -9.02 0.91
N THR A 173 -6.65 -8.54 0.06
CA THR A 173 -7.58 -7.47 0.37
C THR A 173 -9.03 -7.98 0.32
N LEU A 174 -10.03 -7.12 0.51
CA LEU A 174 -11.43 -7.52 0.41
C LEU A 174 -11.84 -7.93 -1.00
N ASN A 175 -11.28 -7.27 -2.00
CA ASN A 175 -11.70 -7.42 -3.38
C ASN A 175 -10.55 -7.87 -4.30
N GLY A 176 -9.42 -8.32 -3.74
CA GLY A 176 -8.27 -8.72 -4.53
C GLY A 176 -6.99 -8.80 -3.72
N TYR A 177 -5.92 -8.18 -4.24
CA TYR A 177 -4.58 -8.27 -3.65
C TYR A 177 -3.83 -6.94 -3.76
N HIS A 178 -2.96 -6.70 -2.78
CA HIS A 178 -1.83 -5.79 -2.92
C HIS A 178 -0.57 -6.62 -3.19
N ILE A 179 0.11 -6.37 -4.30
CA ILE A 179 1.44 -6.92 -4.58
C ILE A 179 2.46 -5.83 -4.28
N LEU A 180 3.46 -6.16 -3.44
CA LEU A 180 4.57 -5.27 -3.14
C LEU A 180 5.83 -5.77 -3.86
N ILE A 181 6.50 -4.86 -4.56
CA ILE A 181 7.78 -5.08 -5.24
C ILE A 181 8.79 -4.08 -4.66
N LYS A 182 9.96 -4.55 -4.22
CA LYS A 182 11.00 -3.65 -3.68
C LYS A 182 11.39 -2.59 -4.71
N ARG A 183 11.47 -1.33 -4.27
CA ARG A 183 11.74 -0.19 -5.14
C ARG A 183 13.24 0.05 -5.29
N ASP A 184 13.94 -0.95 -5.77
CA ASP A 184 15.36 -0.89 -6.20
C ASP A 184 15.50 -0.65 -7.71
N PHE A 185 14.38 -0.54 -8.42
CA PHE A 185 14.28 -0.24 -9.85
C PHE A 185 12.98 0.51 -10.17
N ASP A 186 12.91 1.13 -11.34
CA ASP A 186 11.67 1.72 -11.84
C ASP A 186 10.78 0.63 -12.45
N TYR A 187 9.75 0.23 -11.70
CA TYR A 187 8.79 -0.79 -12.11
C TYR A 187 8.17 -0.53 -13.50
N ARG A 188 7.79 0.72 -13.79
CA ARG A 188 7.11 1.06 -15.05
C ARG A 188 8.04 0.92 -16.24
N THR A 189 9.25 1.46 -16.10
CA THR A 189 10.29 1.32 -17.13
C THR A 189 10.69 -0.13 -17.34
N GLU A 190 10.83 -0.90 -16.25
CA GLU A 190 11.19 -2.31 -16.33
C GLU A 190 10.08 -3.15 -16.99
N PHE A 191 8.82 -2.90 -16.65
CA PHE A 191 7.67 -3.53 -17.31
C PHE A 191 7.67 -3.27 -18.82
N ALA A 192 7.85 -2.01 -19.22
CA ALA A 192 7.90 -1.64 -20.63
C ALA A 192 9.06 -2.29 -21.39
N LYS A 193 10.26 -2.34 -20.78
CA LYS A 193 11.44 -3.00 -21.36
C LYS A 193 11.21 -4.50 -21.56
N ARG A 194 10.66 -5.19 -20.56
CA ARG A 194 10.36 -6.64 -20.65
C ARG A 194 9.33 -6.92 -21.72
N TRP A 195 8.30 -6.09 -21.82
CA TRP A 195 7.31 -6.25 -22.89
C TRP A 195 7.91 -6.01 -24.27
N GLN A 196 8.74 -4.96 -24.44
CA GLN A 196 9.40 -4.71 -25.71
C GLN A 196 10.31 -5.90 -26.11
N LYS A 197 11.09 -6.42 -25.15
CA LYS A 197 11.93 -7.61 -25.38
C LYS A 197 11.09 -8.83 -25.80
N ALA A 198 9.92 -9.05 -25.20
CA ALA A 198 9.03 -10.13 -25.59
C ALA A 198 8.51 -9.96 -27.03
N LYS A 199 8.21 -8.74 -27.46
CA LYS A 199 7.81 -8.43 -28.85
C LYS A 199 8.95 -8.64 -29.82
N ASP A 200 10.14 -8.10 -29.53
CA ASP A 200 11.32 -8.23 -30.39
C ASP A 200 11.72 -9.71 -30.55
N GLY A 201 11.55 -10.52 -29.53
CA GLY A 201 11.82 -11.95 -29.57
C GLY A 201 10.87 -12.76 -30.46
N LEU A 202 9.68 -12.23 -30.79
CA LEU A 202 8.77 -12.87 -31.74
C LEU A 202 9.35 -12.91 -33.17
N ASP A 203 10.27 -12.01 -33.49
CA ASP A 203 10.96 -11.96 -34.76
C ASP A 203 12.23 -12.86 -34.79
N SER A 204 12.47 -13.60 -33.69
CA SER A 204 13.61 -14.50 -33.56
C SER A 204 13.50 -15.71 -34.52
N ILE A 205 14.63 -16.13 -35.05
CA ILE A 205 14.71 -17.32 -35.95
C ILE A 205 14.64 -18.60 -35.13
N ASN A 206 14.97 -18.56 -33.81
CA ASN A 206 14.95 -19.75 -32.96
C ASN A 206 13.53 -20.06 -32.50
N PRO A 207 12.95 -21.25 -32.86
CA PRO A 207 11.57 -21.60 -32.51
C PRO A 207 11.27 -21.62 -30.98
N LEU A 208 12.28 -21.97 -30.14
CA LEU A 208 12.15 -21.96 -28.69
C LEU A 208 12.03 -20.57 -28.15
N ASP A 209 12.82 -19.62 -28.65
CA ASP A 209 12.76 -18.22 -28.27
C ASP A 209 11.44 -17.60 -28.71
N VAL A 210 10.98 -17.89 -29.91
CA VAL A 210 9.69 -17.43 -30.43
C VAL A 210 8.55 -17.92 -29.53
N SER A 211 8.53 -19.19 -29.17
CA SER A 211 7.48 -19.76 -28.30
C SER A 211 7.45 -19.14 -26.93
N PHE A 212 8.61 -18.93 -26.31
CA PHE A 212 8.73 -18.29 -25.02
C PHE A 212 8.30 -16.82 -25.06
N CYS A 213 8.78 -16.06 -26.04
CA CYS A 213 8.41 -14.66 -26.22
C CYS A 213 6.93 -14.51 -26.57
N TYR A 214 6.34 -15.44 -27.31
CA TYR A 214 4.90 -15.45 -27.56
C TYR A 214 4.07 -15.56 -26.28
N LEU A 215 4.42 -16.51 -25.40
CA LEU A 215 3.75 -16.66 -24.12
C LEU A 215 3.90 -15.42 -23.23
N GLN A 216 5.11 -14.87 -23.14
CA GLN A 216 5.34 -13.62 -22.41
C GLN A 216 4.51 -12.47 -22.99
N ASN A 217 4.52 -12.28 -24.31
CA ASN A 217 3.74 -11.21 -24.93
C ASN A 217 2.24 -11.32 -24.62
N LYS A 218 1.67 -12.53 -24.64
CA LYS A 218 0.27 -12.77 -24.27
C LYS A 218 -0.02 -12.39 -22.82
N VAL A 219 0.89 -12.64 -21.89
CA VAL A 219 0.75 -12.22 -20.48
C VAL A 219 0.76 -10.69 -20.39
N PHE A 220 1.67 -10.00 -21.08
CA PHE A 220 1.72 -8.54 -21.11
C PHE A 220 0.46 -7.91 -21.72
N GLU A 221 -0.03 -8.45 -22.85
CA GLU A 221 -1.29 -7.99 -23.46
C GLU A 221 -2.47 -8.12 -22.51
N ARG A 222 -2.55 -9.24 -21.78
CA ARG A 222 -3.60 -9.48 -20.78
C ARG A 222 -3.50 -8.51 -19.61
N LEU A 223 -2.31 -8.33 -19.03
CA LEU A 223 -2.07 -7.35 -17.97
C LEU A 223 -2.40 -5.93 -18.43
N TRP A 224 -2.04 -5.56 -19.66
CA TRP A 224 -2.38 -4.27 -20.22
C TRP A 224 -3.89 -4.07 -20.35
N SER A 225 -4.62 -5.08 -20.82
CA SER A 225 -6.08 -5.05 -20.89
C SER A 225 -6.70 -4.84 -19.49
N TYR A 226 -6.23 -5.53 -18.47
CA TYR A 226 -6.69 -5.34 -17.10
C TYR A 226 -6.39 -3.94 -16.57
N LYS A 227 -5.24 -3.38 -16.90
CA LYS A 227 -4.89 -1.99 -16.52
C LYS A 227 -5.83 -0.98 -17.17
N MET A 228 -6.11 -1.11 -18.46
CA MET A 228 -7.03 -0.23 -19.18
C MET A 228 -8.46 -0.31 -18.64
N ASN A 229 -8.85 -1.45 -18.07
CA ASN A 229 -10.15 -1.66 -17.42
C ASN A 229 -10.13 -1.32 -15.91
N ASN A 230 -9.10 -0.66 -15.40
CA ASN A 230 -8.95 -0.23 -14.02
C ASN A 230 -8.92 -1.36 -12.97
N HIS A 231 -8.51 -2.57 -13.36
CA HIS A 231 -8.40 -3.70 -12.44
C HIS A 231 -7.11 -3.70 -11.61
N TYR A 232 -6.10 -2.96 -12.02
CA TYR A 232 -4.95 -2.70 -11.16
C TYR A 232 -4.36 -1.31 -11.36
N ASN A 233 -3.80 -0.78 -10.27
CA ASN A 233 -3.09 0.49 -10.23
C ASN A 233 -1.80 0.37 -9.43
N ASP A 234 -0.76 1.04 -9.88
CA ASP A 234 0.51 1.13 -9.17
C ASP A 234 0.57 2.42 -8.33
N LYS A 235 1.02 2.29 -7.09
CA LYS A 235 1.08 3.38 -6.11
C LYS A 235 2.45 3.44 -5.43
N GLU A 236 2.89 4.66 -5.14
CA GLU A 236 4.05 4.94 -4.31
C GLU A 236 3.62 5.38 -2.91
N ASN A 237 4.47 5.11 -1.91
CA ASN A 237 4.25 5.53 -0.52
C ASN A 237 2.87 5.17 0.02
N ALA A 238 2.41 3.98 -0.32
CA ALA A 238 1.07 3.51 -0.04
C ALA A 238 0.96 2.81 1.32
N LEU A 239 -0.28 2.46 1.67
CA LEU A 239 -0.62 1.62 2.81
C LEU A 239 -1.08 0.26 2.29
N THR A 240 -0.61 -0.84 2.90
CA THR A 240 -1.13 -2.18 2.61
C THR A 240 -1.97 -2.70 3.77
N LEU A 241 -3.00 -3.48 3.45
CA LEU A 241 -3.94 -4.05 4.42
C LEU A 241 -3.28 -5.19 5.20
N VAL A 242 -3.24 -5.06 6.53
CA VAL A 242 -2.72 -6.09 7.44
C VAL A 242 -3.82 -6.95 8.04
N TYR A 243 -4.90 -6.31 8.50
CA TYR A 243 -5.99 -7.01 9.17
C TYR A 243 -7.32 -6.31 8.92
N PHE A 244 -8.36 -7.12 8.75
CA PHE A 244 -9.74 -6.69 8.74
C PHE A 244 -10.67 -7.84 9.17
N ASN A 245 -11.62 -7.53 10.02
CA ASN A 245 -12.73 -8.44 10.34
C ASN A 245 -14.03 -7.69 10.08
N LYS A 246 -14.75 -8.13 9.05
CA LYS A 246 -16.13 -7.72 8.86
C LYS A 246 -16.95 -8.67 9.74
N GLY A 247 -17.33 -8.22 10.95
CA GLY A 247 -18.25 -8.94 11.80
C GLY A 247 -19.46 -9.43 11.00
N ASP A 248 -20.06 -10.48 11.49
CA ASP A 248 -21.29 -11.04 10.92
C ASP A 248 -22.46 -10.08 11.07
#